data_3fed858f185934de11d41e00d0899be2
#
_entry.id   3fed858f185934de11d41e00d0899be2
#
_cell.length_a   1.000
_cell.length_b   1.000
_cell.length_c   1.000
_cell.angle_alpha   90.00
_cell.angle_beta   90.00
_cell.angle_gamma   90.00
#
_symmetry.space_group_name_H-M   'P 1'
#
loop_
_entity.id
_entity.type
_entity.pdbx_description
1 polymer ?
#
loop_
_entity_poly.entity_id
_entity_poly.type
_entity_poly.pdbx_seq_one_letter_code
_entity_poly.pdbx_strand_id
1 'polypeptide(L)'
;MAAPNEITPQQLLRLIGTPNCPQIVDISIDPYFADDPHLIPGAFRHPHTDLQGLITRLNGQPSIIICQKGIKLSQGMAAQFRSAGLQSEYLSGGNYGWRDLSQAPRIPSANLPPMDQGHSLWVTRHRPKINRIACLWLIRRFVDKDARFLFVSPAEVIGVSERYNAIPFDIEDTFWSHRGDTCTFDTMLDEFGLRTPALDRLSTVVCAADTDNHDLAPEAAGLLALSVGLSRQYRDDLEQLEAGLHLYDALYRWARDGTEERHTWPTGKPS
;
A
#
# COMPACT_ATOMS: atom_id res chain seq x y z
N MET A 1 -4.53 11.66 26.54
CA MET A 1 -3.41 12.15 25.70
C MET A 1 -2.52 10.95 25.40
N ALA A 2 -2.13 10.73 24.14
CA ALA A 2 -1.15 9.69 23.81
C ALA A 2 0.17 9.99 24.57
N ALA A 3 0.87 8.93 24.99
CA ALA A 3 2.19 9.08 25.59
C ALA A 3 3.18 9.64 24.54
N PRO A 4 4.25 10.32 24.97
CA PRO A 4 5.31 10.67 24.05
C PRO A 4 5.82 9.41 23.30
N ASN A 5 5.99 9.51 21.98
CA ASN A 5 6.44 8.41 21.12
C ASN A 5 5.43 7.25 20.94
N GLU A 6 4.15 7.53 21.15
CA GLU A 6 3.04 6.63 20.91
C GLU A 6 2.16 7.16 19.79
N ILE A 7 1.80 6.30 18.83
CA ILE A 7 0.81 6.60 17.79
C ILE A 7 -0.46 5.81 18.03
N THR A 8 -1.62 6.45 17.90
CA THR A 8 -2.91 5.75 18.00
C THR A 8 -3.28 5.05 16.69
N PRO A 9 -4.16 4.02 16.72
CA PRO A 9 -4.67 3.39 15.50
C PRO A 9 -5.30 4.40 14.52
N GLN A 10 -6.03 5.40 15.00
CA GLN A 10 -6.65 6.44 14.18
C GLN A 10 -5.60 7.33 13.49
N GLN A 11 -4.52 7.69 14.19
CA GLN A 11 -3.42 8.45 13.61
C GLN A 11 -2.68 7.62 12.55
N LEU A 12 -2.39 6.35 12.84
CA LEU A 12 -1.74 5.45 11.88
C LEU A 12 -2.61 5.25 10.63
N LEU A 13 -3.93 5.08 10.78
CA LEU A 13 -4.85 4.93 9.65
C LEU A 13 -4.79 6.13 8.68
N ARG A 14 -4.56 7.34 9.20
CA ARG A 14 -4.39 8.54 8.35
C ARG A 14 -3.07 8.56 7.58
N LEU A 15 -2.04 7.83 8.04
CA LEU A 15 -0.74 7.75 7.37
C LEU A 15 -0.68 6.63 6.33
N ILE A 16 -1.39 5.53 6.54
CA ILE A 16 -1.42 4.39 5.61
C ILE A 16 -1.90 4.84 4.23
N GLY A 17 -1.22 4.35 3.20
CA GLY A 17 -1.49 4.72 1.80
C GLY A 17 -0.90 6.06 1.38
N THR A 18 -0.17 6.76 2.27
CA THR A 18 0.51 8.02 1.91
C THR A 18 2.01 7.78 1.68
N PRO A 19 2.68 8.62 0.87
CA PRO A 19 4.12 8.51 0.64
C PRO A 19 4.96 8.71 1.91
N ASN A 20 4.43 9.42 2.90
CA ASN A 20 5.13 9.75 4.16
C ASN A 20 4.85 8.75 5.28
N CYS A 21 4.14 7.64 5.01
CA CYS A 21 3.90 6.62 6.02
C CYS A 21 5.22 6.03 6.50
N PRO A 22 5.54 6.04 7.81
CA PRO A 22 6.73 5.37 8.34
C PRO A 22 6.75 3.87 8.01
N GLN A 23 7.88 3.21 8.19
CA GLN A 23 7.97 1.75 8.12
C GLN A 23 7.18 1.14 9.28
N ILE A 24 6.24 0.26 8.97
CA ILE A 24 5.41 -0.42 9.95
C ILE A 24 6.00 -1.82 10.19
N VAL A 25 6.40 -2.10 11.40
CA VAL A 25 7.11 -3.35 11.72
C VAL A 25 6.36 -4.14 12.78
N ASP A 26 5.86 -5.31 12.41
CA ASP A 26 5.25 -6.25 13.35
C ASP A 26 6.31 -7.18 13.95
N ILE A 27 6.55 -7.04 15.25
CA ILE A 27 7.46 -7.86 16.03
C ILE A 27 6.73 -8.84 16.95
N SER A 28 5.46 -9.15 16.69
CA SER A 28 4.71 -10.15 17.44
C SER A 28 5.41 -11.51 17.39
N ILE A 29 5.42 -12.20 18.50
CA ILE A 29 5.95 -13.58 18.54
C ILE A 29 5.04 -14.53 17.75
N ASP A 30 5.62 -15.56 17.16
CA ASP A 30 4.90 -16.44 16.23
C ASP A 30 3.62 -17.07 16.80
N PRO A 31 3.56 -17.55 18.06
CA PRO A 31 2.29 -18.05 18.60
C PRO A 31 1.17 -17.02 18.61
N TYR A 32 1.46 -15.75 18.95
CA TYR A 32 0.47 -14.71 18.97
C TYR A 32 0.05 -14.23 17.58
N PHE A 33 0.97 -14.29 16.61
CA PHE A 33 0.65 -13.99 15.23
C PHE A 33 -0.20 -15.11 14.61
N ALA A 34 0.07 -16.38 14.95
CA ALA A 34 -0.70 -17.52 14.46
C ALA A 34 -2.17 -17.52 14.93
N ASP A 35 -2.47 -16.93 16.10
CA ASP A 35 -3.83 -16.78 16.60
C ASP A 35 -4.69 -15.84 15.73
N ASP A 36 -4.07 -14.85 15.08
CA ASP A 36 -4.73 -13.87 14.23
C ASP A 36 -3.77 -13.40 13.12
N PRO A 37 -3.58 -14.22 12.05
CA PRO A 37 -2.53 -14.03 11.07
C PRO A 37 -2.85 -12.94 10.04
N HIS A 38 -2.99 -11.72 10.50
CA HIS A 38 -3.21 -10.53 9.68
C HIS A 38 -2.15 -9.48 9.95
N LEU A 39 -1.82 -8.71 8.92
CA LEU A 39 -0.95 -7.55 9.03
C LEU A 39 -1.73 -6.24 8.82
N ILE A 40 -1.26 -5.20 9.45
CA ILE A 40 -1.63 -3.82 9.11
C ILE A 40 -1.10 -3.52 7.71
N PRO A 41 -1.85 -2.85 6.82
CA PRO A 41 -1.37 -2.55 5.48
C PRO A 41 -0.02 -1.83 5.48
N GLY A 42 0.89 -2.30 4.62
CA GLY A 42 2.26 -1.81 4.53
C GLY A 42 3.20 -2.30 5.65
N ALA A 43 2.71 -3.15 6.57
CA ALA A 43 3.55 -3.74 7.60
C ALA A 43 4.31 -4.97 7.09
N PHE A 44 5.50 -5.17 7.64
CA PHE A 44 6.23 -6.42 7.50
C PHE A 44 6.57 -7.00 8.87
N ARG A 45 6.76 -8.33 8.93
CA ARG A 45 7.17 -9.00 10.17
C ARG A 45 8.70 -9.03 10.31
N HIS A 46 9.15 -8.86 11.56
CA HIS A 46 10.56 -9.02 11.93
C HIS A 46 10.68 -9.63 13.33
N PRO A 47 11.66 -10.54 13.57
CA PRO A 47 11.86 -11.12 14.89
C PRO A 47 12.19 -10.04 15.94
N HIS A 48 11.48 -10.06 17.06
CA HIS A 48 11.71 -9.10 18.16
C HIS A 48 13.11 -9.22 18.81
N THR A 49 13.81 -10.34 18.56
CA THR A 49 15.15 -10.61 19.07
C THR A 49 16.28 -10.09 18.19
N ASP A 50 15.97 -9.65 16.96
CA ASP A 50 16.94 -9.17 15.98
C ASP A 50 16.88 -7.65 15.79
N LEU A 51 17.31 -6.91 16.81
CA LEU A 51 17.39 -5.45 16.76
C LEU A 51 18.35 -4.95 15.67
N GLN A 52 19.52 -5.58 15.54
CA GLN A 52 20.55 -5.11 14.62
C GLN A 52 20.16 -5.33 13.15
N GLY A 53 19.56 -6.48 12.84
CA GLY A 53 19.04 -6.76 11.50
C GLY A 53 17.93 -5.77 11.13
N LEU A 54 17.06 -5.42 12.09
CA LEU A 54 16.01 -4.44 11.86
C LEU A 54 16.57 -3.02 11.65
N ILE A 55 17.56 -2.59 12.42
CA ILE A 55 18.24 -1.31 12.21
C ILE A 55 18.84 -1.23 10.80
N THR A 56 19.51 -2.29 10.38
CA THR A 56 20.10 -2.37 9.04
C THR A 56 19.03 -2.30 7.95
N ARG A 57 17.93 -3.04 8.10
CA ARG A 57 16.82 -3.05 7.14
C ARG A 57 16.15 -1.69 7.01
N LEU A 58 15.89 -1.02 8.14
CA LEU A 58 15.23 0.29 8.15
C LEU A 58 16.10 1.40 7.58
N ASN A 59 17.40 1.25 7.60
CA ASN A 59 18.37 2.19 7.00
C ASN A 59 18.08 3.67 7.34
N GLY A 60 17.79 3.95 8.63
CA GLY A 60 17.49 5.30 9.11
C GLY A 60 16.07 5.81 8.85
N GLN A 61 15.21 5.04 8.21
CA GLN A 61 13.82 5.45 7.98
C GLN A 61 13.03 5.46 9.28
N PRO A 62 12.09 6.41 9.46
CA PRO A 62 11.18 6.42 10.60
C PRO A 62 10.36 5.13 10.67
N SER A 63 10.09 4.64 11.89
CA SER A 63 9.40 3.39 12.09
C SER A 63 8.29 3.44 13.14
N ILE A 64 7.28 2.60 12.97
CA ILE A 64 6.23 2.31 13.94
C ILE A 64 6.33 0.84 14.29
N ILE A 65 6.66 0.55 15.55
CA ILE A 65 6.83 -0.81 16.04
C ILE A 65 5.53 -1.32 16.63
N ILE A 66 5.12 -2.51 16.20
CA ILE A 66 3.87 -3.14 16.58
C ILE A 66 4.15 -4.48 17.24
N CYS A 67 3.44 -4.78 18.30
CA CYS A 67 3.29 -6.13 18.81
C CYS A 67 1.80 -6.39 19.12
N GLN A 68 1.46 -7.58 19.58
CA GLN A 68 0.05 -7.96 19.82
C GLN A 68 -0.74 -6.93 20.64
N LYS A 69 -0.19 -6.45 21.76
CA LYS A 69 -0.89 -5.57 22.72
C LYS A 69 -0.35 -4.12 22.77
N GLY A 70 0.69 -3.79 22.01
CA GLY A 70 1.28 -2.44 22.06
C GLY A 70 1.99 -2.10 23.38
N ILE A 71 2.50 -3.09 24.09
CA ILE A 71 3.17 -2.91 25.40
C ILE A 71 4.65 -3.34 25.33
N LYS A 72 5.17 -4.07 26.31
CA LYS A 72 6.60 -4.27 26.58
C LYS A 72 7.48 -4.50 25.34
N LEU A 73 7.07 -5.34 24.37
CA LEU A 73 7.91 -5.66 23.22
C LEU A 73 8.06 -4.45 22.29
N SER A 74 6.94 -3.88 21.82
CA SER A 74 6.96 -2.74 20.90
C SER A 74 7.48 -1.48 21.56
N GLN A 75 7.12 -1.22 22.83
CA GLN A 75 7.66 -0.07 23.58
C GLN A 75 9.16 -0.21 23.80
N GLY A 76 9.62 -1.40 24.19
CA GLY A 76 11.05 -1.69 24.41
C GLY A 76 11.87 -1.56 23.14
N MET A 77 11.41 -2.14 22.02
CA MET A 77 12.07 -2.03 20.73
C MET A 77 12.13 -0.58 20.25
N ALA A 78 11.01 0.15 20.27
CA ALA A 78 10.97 1.55 19.87
C ALA A 78 11.86 2.43 20.76
N ALA A 79 11.99 2.14 22.07
CA ALA A 79 12.90 2.85 22.96
C ALA A 79 14.38 2.58 22.61
N GLN A 80 14.74 1.34 22.26
CA GLN A 80 16.09 1.01 21.81
C GLN A 80 16.44 1.72 20.50
N PHE A 81 15.51 1.80 19.54
CA PHE A 81 15.69 2.58 18.31
C PHE A 81 15.99 4.05 18.62
N ARG A 82 15.19 4.68 19.48
CA ARG A 82 15.41 6.07 19.86
C ARG A 82 16.74 6.30 20.59
N SER A 83 17.15 5.35 21.43
CA SER A 83 18.47 5.44 22.10
C SER A 83 19.63 5.31 21.12
N ALA A 84 19.41 4.68 19.95
CA ALA A 84 20.35 4.63 18.83
C ALA A 84 20.22 5.82 17.87
N GLY A 85 19.46 6.86 18.21
CA GLY A 85 19.27 8.08 17.40
C GLY A 85 18.29 7.94 16.24
N LEU A 86 17.50 6.87 16.20
CA LEU A 86 16.51 6.61 15.14
C LEU A 86 15.11 7.08 15.55
N GLN A 87 14.34 7.58 14.60
CA GLN A 87 12.94 7.96 14.84
C GLN A 87 12.07 6.70 14.91
N SER A 88 11.44 6.48 16.06
CA SER A 88 10.58 5.32 16.23
C SER A 88 9.47 5.58 17.24
N GLU A 89 8.27 5.19 16.87
CA GLU A 89 7.08 5.18 17.71
C GLU A 89 6.58 3.74 17.89
N TYR A 90 5.64 3.53 18.80
CA TYR A 90 4.93 2.25 18.92
C TYR A 90 3.43 2.47 18.80
N LEU A 91 2.72 1.46 18.29
CA LEU A 91 1.26 1.52 18.14
C LEU A 91 0.57 1.24 19.47
N SER A 92 -0.26 2.18 19.91
CA SER A 92 -1.13 2.03 21.08
C SER A 92 -2.10 0.87 20.88
N GLY A 93 -2.20 -0.02 21.86
CA GLY A 93 -3.05 -1.22 21.76
C GLY A 93 -2.53 -2.29 20.81
N GLY A 94 -1.48 -2.01 20.02
CA GLY A 94 -0.87 -2.95 19.08
C GLY A 94 -1.84 -3.49 18.02
N ASN A 95 -1.66 -4.75 17.62
CA ASN A 95 -2.54 -5.43 16.66
C ASN A 95 -3.99 -5.53 17.16
N TYR A 96 -4.21 -5.66 18.46
CA TYR A 96 -5.55 -5.69 19.02
C TYR A 96 -6.24 -4.32 18.89
N GLY A 97 -5.55 -3.22 19.25
CA GLY A 97 -6.10 -1.88 19.08
C GLY A 97 -6.40 -1.53 17.62
N TRP A 98 -5.59 -2.03 16.70
CA TRP A 98 -5.87 -1.89 15.27
C TRP A 98 -7.09 -2.71 14.82
N ARG A 99 -7.17 -3.98 15.23
CA ARG A 99 -8.30 -4.87 14.92
C ARG A 99 -9.62 -4.32 15.42
N ASP A 100 -9.60 -3.72 16.62
CA ASP A 100 -10.80 -3.20 17.27
C ASP A 100 -11.23 -1.83 16.70
N LEU A 101 -10.40 -1.20 15.84
CA LEU A 101 -10.76 0.01 15.11
C LEU A 101 -11.71 -0.31 13.96
N SER A 102 -12.92 0.22 14.00
CA SER A 102 -13.92 0.02 12.95
C SER A 102 -13.39 0.44 11.58
N GLN A 103 -13.59 -0.41 10.58
CA GLN A 103 -13.20 -0.21 9.19
C GLN A 103 -11.69 -0.10 8.93
N ALA A 104 -10.83 -0.42 9.88
CA ALA A 104 -9.40 -0.50 9.65
C ALA A 104 -9.09 -1.73 8.77
N PRO A 105 -8.44 -1.55 7.61
CA PRO A 105 -8.13 -2.68 6.73
C PRO A 105 -7.04 -3.56 7.35
N ARG A 106 -7.12 -4.87 7.07
CA ARG A 106 -6.18 -5.88 7.56
C ARG A 106 -5.90 -6.88 6.45
N ILE A 107 -4.63 -7.10 6.14
CA ILE A 107 -4.23 -8.05 5.10
C ILE A 107 -4.06 -9.43 5.71
N PRO A 108 -4.82 -10.45 5.27
CA PRO A 108 -4.55 -11.83 5.64
C PRO A 108 -3.12 -12.23 5.21
N SER A 109 -2.34 -12.78 6.12
CA SER A 109 -0.94 -13.13 5.80
C SER A 109 -0.81 -14.16 4.67
N ALA A 110 -1.82 -14.99 4.49
CA ALA A 110 -1.88 -15.96 3.39
C ALA A 110 -1.99 -15.30 2.00
N ASN A 111 -2.46 -14.06 1.94
CA ASN A 111 -2.65 -13.32 0.68
C ASN A 111 -1.47 -12.38 0.36
N LEU A 112 -0.47 -12.30 1.27
CA LEU A 112 0.72 -11.53 0.99
C LEU A 112 1.54 -12.17 -0.12
N PRO A 113 2.16 -11.34 -1.00
CA PRO A 113 3.06 -11.86 -2.01
C PRO A 113 4.28 -12.55 -1.38
N PRO A 114 4.86 -13.56 -2.03
CA PRO A 114 6.15 -14.10 -1.60
C PRO A 114 7.21 -13.00 -1.65
N MET A 115 8.04 -12.98 -0.59
CA MET A 115 9.13 -12.03 -0.46
C MET A 115 10.46 -12.72 -0.73
N ASP A 116 11.25 -12.17 -1.65
CA ASP A 116 12.66 -12.56 -1.83
C ASP A 116 13.55 -11.37 -1.50
N GLN A 117 14.57 -11.59 -0.67
CA GLN A 117 15.49 -10.54 -0.19
C GLN A 117 14.76 -9.29 0.38
N GLY A 118 13.59 -9.50 0.98
CA GLY A 118 12.83 -8.44 1.66
C GLY A 118 11.89 -7.62 0.76
N HIS A 119 11.70 -8.01 -0.51
CA HIS A 119 10.76 -7.37 -1.42
C HIS A 119 10.01 -8.40 -2.28
N SER A 120 8.83 -8.03 -2.74
CA SER A 120 8.08 -8.78 -3.74
C SER A 120 8.49 -8.36 -5.16
N LEU A 121 8.46 -9.31 -6.10
CA LEU A 121 8.78 -9.07 -7.50
C LEU A 121 7.54 -9.33 -8.37
N TRP A 122 7.15 -8.35 -9.15
CA TRP A 122 5.95 -8.37 -9.99
C TRP A 122 6.30 -8.16 -11.45
N VAL A 123 5.52 -8.74 -12.36
CA VAL A 123 5.73 -8.60 -13.80
C VAL A 123 4.41 -8.31 -14.51
N THR A 124 4.45 -7.37 -15.46
CA THR A 124 3.31 -7.04 -16.31
C THR A 124 3.78 -6.52 -17.68
N ARG A 125 2.83 -6.19 -18.54
CA ARG A 125 3.10 -5.62 -19.87
C ARG A 125 3.73 -4.23 -19.75
N HIS A 126 4.68 -3.93 -20.62
CA HIS A 126 5.24 -2.58 -20.78
C HIS A 126 4.16 -1.54 -21.13
N ARG A 127 4.48 -0.27 -21.06
CA ARG A 127 3.58 0.88 -21.25
C ARG A 127 2.36 0.84 -20.33
N PRO A 128 2.55 0.77 -18.99
CA PRO A 128 1.46 0.70 -18.03
C PRO A 128 0.61 1.98 -18.07
N LYS A 129 -0.70 1.86 -17.94
CA LYS A 129 -1.63 2.99 -17.85
C LYS A 129 -2.70 2.66 -16.81
N ILE A 130 -3.43 3.67 -16.38
CA ILE A 130 -4.64 3.58 -15.55
C ILE A 130 -4.60 2.43 -14.54
N ASN A 131 -5.33 1.33 -14.78
CA ASN A 131 -5.46 0.19 -13.90
C ASN A 131 -4.10 -0.41 -13.48
N ARG A 132 -3.15 -0.58 -14.42
CA ARG A 132 -1.81 -1.11 -14.07
C ARG A 132 -1.03 -0.19 -13.14
N ILE A 133 -1.03 1.13 -13.36
CA ILE A 133 -0.39 2.07 -12.44
C ILE A 133 -1.10 2.10 -11.09
N ALA A 134 -2.45 2.01 -11.07
CA ALA A 134 -3.22 1.90 -9.83
C ALA A 134 -2.80 0.66 -9.01
N CYS A 135 -2.68 -0.51 -9.66
CA CYS A 135 -2.22 -1.74 -9.01
C CYS A 135 -0.80 -1.59 -8.43
N LEU A 136 0.13 -1.02 -9.19
CA LEU A 136 1.51 -0.79 -8.74
C LEU A 136 1.56 0.19 -7.55
N TRP A 137 0.73 1.24 -7.59
CA TRP A 137 0.56 2.18 -6.49
C TRP A 137 0.00 1.49 -5.24
N LEU A 138 -1.05 0.68 -5.38
CA LEU A 138 -1.65 -0.06 -4.27
C LEU A 138 -0.62 -0.98 -3.60
N ILE A 139 0.13 -1.73 -4.40
CA ILE A 139 1.18 -2.62 -3.89
C ILE A 139 2.20 -1.81 -3.08
N ARG A 140 2.76 -0.73 -3.62
CA ARG A 140 3.77 0.08 -2.93
C ARG A 140 3.25 0.86 -1.72
N ARG A 141 1.97 1.21 -1.68
CA ARG A 141 1.42 2.01 -0.57
C ARG A 141 0.81 1.18 0.55
N PHE A 142 0.34 -0.04 0.24
CA PHE A 142 -0.44 -0.83 1.18
C PHE A 142 0.10 -2.24 1.44
N VAL A 143 0.90 -2.79 0.53
CA VAL A 143 1.33 -4.19 0.62
C VAL A 143 2.83 -4.30 0.87
N ASP A 144 3.64 -3.76 -0.01
CA ASP A 144 5.10 -3.83 0.03
C ASP A 144 5.72 -2.56 -0.54
N LYS A 145 6.30 -1.73 0.32
CA LYS A 145 6.92 -0.44 -0.07
C LYS A 145 8.15 -0.62 -0.96
N ASP A 146 8.83 -1.77 -0.82
CA ASP A 146 10.06 -2.10 -1.54
C ASP A 146 9.80 -2.97 -2.78
N ALA A 147 8.52 -3.18 -3.15
CA ALA A 147 8.12 -3.97 -4.31
C ALA A 147 8.83 -3.53 -5.58
N ARG A 148 9.31 -4.51 -6.35
CA ARG A 148 9.97 -4.31 -7.65
C ARG A 148 9.08 -4.76 -8.79
N PHE A 149 9.21 -4.06 -9.91
CA PHE A 149 8.33 -4.26 -11.05
C PHE A 149 9.13 -4.46 -12.33
N LEU A 150 8.76 -5.49 -13.09
CA LEU A 150 9.30 -5.79 -14.41
C LEU A 150 8.24 -5.46 -15.47
N PHE A 151 8.65 -4.71 -16.46
CA PHE A 151 7.82 -4.36 -17.62
C PHE A 151 8.39 -5.01 -18.85
N VAL A 152 7.61 -5.90 -19.48
CA VAL A 152 8.06 -6.71 -20.62
C VAL A 152 7.03 -6.71 -21.73
N SER A 153 7.36 -7.28 -22.89
CA SER A 153 6.37 -7.44 -23.97
C SER A 153 5.25 -8.38 -23.52
N PRO A 154 4.02 -8.21 -24.00
CA PRO A 154 2.87 -9.04 -23.57
C PRO A 154 3.13 -10.54 -23.70
N ALA A 155 3.81 -10.99 -24.75
CA ALA A 155 4.10 -12.41 -24.98
C ALA A 155 5.10 -13.01 -23.97
N GLU A 156 5.92 -12.16 -23.32
CA GLU A 156 7.01 -12.61 -22.46
C GLU A 156 6.62 -12.63 -20.96
N VAL A 157 5.46 -12.08 -20.59
CA VAL A 157 5.10 -11.92 -19.16
C VAL A 157 5.13 -13.24 -18.41
N ILE A 158 4.54 -14.30 -18.96
CA ILE A 158 4.49 -15.60 -18.31
C ILE A 158 5.88 -16.24 -18.24
N GLY A 159 6.64 -16.21 -19.34
CA GLY A 159 8.01 -16.74 -19.37
C GLY A 159 8.95 -16.02 -18.40
N VAL A 160 8.82 -14.70 -18.25
CA VAL A 160 9.57 -13.91 -17.26
C VAL A 160 9.11 -14.22 -15.85
N SER A 161 7.79 -14.36 -15.62
CA SER A 161 7.24 -14.77 -14.33
C SER A 161 7.87 -16.08 -13.85
N GLU A 162 7.87 -17.12 -14.68
CA GLU A 162 8.46 -18.43 -14.39
C GLU A 162 9.98 -18.35 -14.16
N ARG A 163 10.69 -17.61 -15.01
CA ARG A 163 12.17 -17.53 -14.98
C ARG A 163 12.70 -16.81 -13.73
N TYR A 164 12.01 -15.77 -13.27
CA TYR A 164 12.47 -14.89 -12.20
C TYR A 164 11.63 -15.02 -10.92
N ASN A 165 10.68 -15.96 -10.87
CA ASN A 165 9.73 -16.11 -9.77
C ASN A 165 8.99 -14.80 -9.47
N ALA A 166 8.64 -14.07 -10.54
CA ALA A 166 7.89 -12.81 -10.44
C ALA A 166 6.39 -13.07 -10.53
N ILE A 167 5.59 -12.30 -9.80
CA ILE A 167 4.14 -12.44 -9.76
C ILE A 167 3.53 -11.76 -10.99
N PRO A 168 2.86 -12.48 -11.91
CA PRO A 168 2.23 -11.87 -13.06
C PRO A 168 0.91 -11.20 -12.65
N PHE A 169 0.64 -10.01 -13.20
CA PHE A 169 -0.63 -9.32 -12.97
C PHE A 169 -1.12 -8.58 -14.20
N ASP A 170 -2.43 -8.35 -14.26
CA ASP A 170 -3.13 -7.69 -15.36
C ASP A 170 -2.88 -8.37 -16.72
N ILE A 171 -2.89 -9.71 -16.70
CA ILE A 171 -2.76 -10.62 -17.84
C ILE A 171 -3.90 -11.65 -17.72
N GLU A 172 -4.50 -12.02 -18.84
CA GLU A 172 -5.53 -13.06 -18.90
C GLU A 172 -5.04 -14.37 -18.29
N ASP A 173 -5.92 -15.12 -17.69
CA ASP A 173 -5.68 -16.42 -17.06
C ASP A 173 -4.67 -16.40 -15.89
N THR A 174 -4.44 -15.24 -15.28
CA THR A 174 -3.64 -15.15 -14.04
C THR A 174 -4.50 -14.80 -12.82
N PHE A 175 -4.03 -15.15 -11.62
CA PHE A 175 -4.75 -14.88 -10.38
C PHE A 175 -5.02 -13.39 -10.17
N TRP A 176 -4.03 -12.54 -10.42
CA TRP A 176 -4.11 -11.09 -10.28
C TRP A 176 -4.55 -10.43 -11.59
N SER A 177 -5.78 -10.70 -12.01
CA SER A 177 -6.36 -10.18 -13.24
C SER A 177 -7.81 -9.72 -13.04
N HIS A 178 -8.41 -9.24 -14.10
CA HIS A 178 -9.82 -8.88 -14.13
C HIS A 178 -10.73 -10.07 -13.77
N ARG A 179 -11.83 -9.79 -13.07
CA ARG A 179 -12.86 -10.81 -12.73
C ARG A 179 -14.23 -10.30 -13.13
N GLY A 180 -14.80 -10.86 -14.19
CA GLY A 180 -16.06 -10.36 -14.76
C GLY A 180 -15.92 -8.90 -15.21
N ASP A 181 -16.79 -8.03 -14.71
CA ASP A 181 -16.83 -6.61 -15.06
C ASP A 181 -15.90 -5.73 -14.17
N THR A 182 -15.14 -6.35 -13.24
CA THR A 182 -14.22 -5.62 -12.35
C THR A 182 -12.81 -5.59 -12.91
N CYS A 183 -12.07 -4.53 -12.63
CA CYS A 183 -10.67 -4.41 -13.06
C CYS A 183 -9.70 -5.10 -12.09
N THR A 184 -8.44 -5.27 -12.49
CA THR A 184 -7.39 -5.89 -11.66
C THR A 184 -7.21 -5.18 -10.32
N PHE A 185 -7.39 -3.86 -10.29
CA PHE A 185 -7.32 -3.07 -9.06
C PHE A 185 -8.40 -3.52 -8.05
N ASP A 186 -9.63 -3.79 -8.50
CA ASP A 186 -10.69 -4.34 -7.65
C ASP A 186 -10.32 -5.71 -7.11
N THR A 187 -9.81 -6.59 -7.97
CA THR A 187 -9.33 -7.92 -7.55
C THR A 187 -8.29 -7.80 -6.43
N MET A 188 -7.34 -6.87 -6.56
CA MET A 188 -6.33 -6.65 -5.53
C MET A 188 -6.91 -6.10 -4.22
N LEU A 189 -7.89 -5.19 -4.30
CA LEU A 189 -8.57 -4.68 -3.10
C LEU A 189 -9.30 -5.80 -2.35
N ASP A 190 -9.97 -6.69 -3.06
CA ASP A 190 -10.70 -7.81 -2.47
C ASP A 190 -9.74 -8.83 -1.85
N GLU A 191 -8.75 -9.28 -2.60
CA GLU A 191 -7.81 -10.31 -2.15
C GLU A 191 -6.94 -9.85 -0.98
N PHE A 192 -6.50 -8.60 -0.98
CA PHE A 192 -5.73 -8.05 0.14
C PHE A 192 -6.60 -7.59 1.32
N GLY A 193 -7.94 -7.63 1.20
CA GLY A 193 -8.82 -7.13 2.27
C GLY A 193 -8.69 -5.62 2.51
N LEU A 194 -8.47 -4.85 1.44
CA LEU A 194 -8.18 -3.41 1.51
C LEU A 194 -9.41 -2.53 1.24
N ARG A 195 -10.61 -3.10 1.13
CA ARG A 195 -11.84 -2.34 0.89
C ARG A 195 -12.07 -1.31 1.99
N THR A 196 -12.10 -0.06 1.60
CA THR A 196 -12.45 1.10 2.42
C THR A 196 -13.22 2.10 1.56
N PRO A 197 -14.05 2.99 2.16
CA PRO A 197 -14.80 3.96 1.34
C PRO A 197 -13.94 4.79 0.38
N ALA A 198 -12.71 5.13 0.77
CA ALA A 198 -11.78 5.87 -0.08
C ALA A 198 -11.22 5.03 -1.25
N LEU A 199 -10.82 3.78 -0.97
CA LEU A 199 -10.31 2.87 -1.99
C LEU A 199 -11.41 2.37 -2.93
N ASP A 200 -12.63 2.17 -2.43
CA ASP A 200 -13.79 1.83 -3.27
C ASP A 200 -14.13 2.97 -4.24
N ARG A 201 -14.09 4.21 -3.76
CA ARG A 201 -14.28 5.39 -4.61
C ARG A 201 -13.17 5.52 -5.66
N LEU A 202 -11.92 5.31 -5.26
CA LEU A 202 -10.79 5.30 -6.19
C LEU A 202 -10.94 4.18 -7.24
N SER A 203 -11.37 3.00 -6.83
CA SER A 203 -11.62 1.86 -7.71
C SER A 203 -12.67 2.18 -8.78
N THR A 204 -13.77 2.82 -8.40
CA THR A 204 -14.79 3.27 -9.36
C THR A 204 -14.19 4.19 -10.43
N VAL A 205 -13.36 5.17 -10.04
CA VAL A 205 -12.71 6.08 -10.99
C VAL A 205 -11.71 5.34 -11.90
N VAL A 206 -10.93 4.43 -11.33
CA VAL A 206 -9.95 3.62 -12.08
C VAL A 206 -10.63 2.74 -13.10
N CYS A 207 -11.65 1.98 -12.68
CA CYS A 207 -12.38 1.09 -13.58
C CYS A 207 -13.12 1.86 -14.67
N ALA A 208 -13.75 2.98 -14.32
CA ALA A 208 -14.43 3.85 -15.29
C ALA A 208 -13.47 4.37 -16.38
N ALA A 209 -12.25 4.76 -15.98
CA ALA A 209 -11.24 5.24 -16.91
C ALA A 209 -10.60 4.11 -17.76
N ASP A 210 -10.46 2.91 -17.19
CA ASP A 210 -9.82 1.77 -17.86
C ASP A 210 -10.76 1.07 -18.87
N THR A 211 -12.08 1.12 -18.63
CA THR A 211 -13.11 0.50 -19.47
C THR A 211 -13.83 1.49 -20.39
N ASP A 212 -13.39 2.75 -20.44
CA ASP A 212 -14.04 3.84 -21.22
C ASP A 212 -15.51 4.07 -20.82
N ASN A 213 -15.87 3.77 -19.57
CA ASN A 213 -17.21 3.95 -19.03
C ASN A 213 -17.29 5.17 -18.11
N HIS A 214 -17.11 6.35 -18.68
CA HIS A 214 -16.97 7.61 -17.94
C HIS A 214 -18.25 8.04 -17.19
N ASP A 215 -19.40 7.44 -17.48
CA ASP A 215 -20.66 7.73 -16.78
C ASP A 215 -20.65 7.21 -15.33
N LEU A 216 -19.76 6.28 -14.99
CA LEU A 216 -19.62 5.74 -13.62
C LEU A 216 -18.97 6.76 -12.67
N ALA A 217 -18.04 7.58 -13.17
CA ALA A 217 -17.34 8.58 -12.37
C ALA A 217 -16.89 9.75 -13.28
N PRO A 218 -17.29 10.99 -12.99
CA PRO A 218 -16.90 12.14 -13.80
C PRO A 218 -15.39 12.39 -13.81
N GLU A 219 -14.67 11.96 -12.78
CA GLU A 219 -13.22 12.08 -12.66
C GLU A 219 -12.45 11.15 -13.64
N ALA A 220 -13.11 10.13 -14.18
CA ALA A 220 -12.49 9.13 -15.06
C ALA A 220 -11.89 9.77 -16.32
N ALA A 221 -12.56 10.74 -16.92
CA ALA A 221 -12.04 11.46 -18.10
C ALA A 221 -10.72 12.20 -17.80
N GLY A 222 -10.62 12.79 -16.61
CA GLY A 222 -9.40 13.45 -16.12
C GLY A 222 -8.27 12.46 -15.92
N LEU A 223 -8.56 11.34 -15.28
CA LEU A 223 -7.58 10.26 -15.05
C LEU A 223 -7.07 9.67 -16.37
N LEU A 224 -7.95 9.41 -17.34
CA LEU A 224 -7.58 8.93 -18.67
C LEU A 224 -6.64 9.93 -19.36
N ALA A 225 -6.99 11.21 -19.41
CA ALA A 225 -6.20 12.24 -20.07
C ALA A 225 -4.78 12.35 -19.46
N LEU A 226 -4.68 12.39 -18.12
CA LEU A 226 -3.40 12.43 -17.41
C LEU A 226 -2.58 11.16 -17.63
N SER A 227 -3.20 9.97 -17.58
CA SER A 227 -2.52 8.69 -17.80
C SER A 227 -1.96 8.58 -19.23
N VAL A 228 -2.72 9.01 -20.22
CA VAL A 228 -2.23 9.07 -21.63
C VAL A 228 -1.10 10.09 -21.76
N GLY A 229 -1.22 11.25 -21.14
CA GLY A 229 -0.18 12.29 -21.10
C GLY A 229 1.14 11.76 -20.53
N LEU A 230 1.10 11.14 -19.35
CA LEU A 230 2.28 10.51 -18.71
C LEU A 230 2.89 9.44 -19.62
N SER A 231 2.06 8.56 -20.21
CA SER A 231 2.54 7.53 -21.14
C SER A 231 3.20 8.08 -22.40
N ARG A 232 2.89 9.30 -22.82
CA ARG A 232 3.56 9.99 -23.94
C ARG A 232 4.83 10.71 -23.52
N GLN A 233 4.86 11.21 -22.28
CA GLN A 233 5.98 11.97 -21.73
C GLN A 233 7.16 11.07 -21.40
N TYR A 234 6.91 9.91 -20.79
CA TYR A 234 7.95 8.98 -20.35
C TYR A 234 8.11 7.82 -21.33
N ARG A 235 9.36 7.51 -21.71
CA ARG A 235 9.70 6.33 -22.52
C ARG A 235 10.03 5.12 -21.66
N ASP A 236 10.66 5.36 -20.51
CA ASP A 236 10.95 4.34 -19.51
C ASP A 236 9.74 4.10 -18.63
N ASP A 237 9.38 2.83 -18.42
CA ASP A 237 8.20 2.44 -17.68
C ASP A 237 8.36 2.63 -16.17
N LEU A 238 9.58 2.57 -15.63
CA LEU A 238 9.85 2.85 -14.22
C LEU A 238 9.76 4.35 -13.94
N GLU A 239 10.29 5.20 -14.82
CA GLU A 239 10.12 6.65 -14.71
C GLU A 239 8.63 7.05 -14.81
N GLN A 240 7.90 6.42 -15.73
CA GLN A 240 6.44 6.62 -15.84
C GLN A 240 5.71 6.19 -14.57
N LEU A 241 6.10 5.06 -13.97
CA LEU A 241 5.54 4.59 -12.70
C LEU A 241 5.77 5.62 -11.60
N GLU A 242 7.01 6.09 -11.40
CA GLU A 242 7.31 7.05 -10.33
C GLU A 242 6.48 8.34 -10.48
N ALA A 243 6.32 8.87 -11.69
CA ALA A 243 5.45 10.00 -11.94
C ALA A 243 3.95 9.67 -11.68
N GLY A 244 3.54 8.46 -12.06
CA GLY A 244 2.18 7.96 -11.84
C GLY A 244 1.84 7.77 -10.37
N LEU A 245 2.80 7.36 -9.52
CA LEU A 245 2.57 7.23 -8.08
C LEU A 245 2.07 8.54 -7.46
N HIS A 246 2.64 9.68 -7.83
CA HIS A 246 2.19 10.99 -7.33
C HIS A 246 0.76 11.33 -7.76
N LEU A 247 0.36 10.94 -8.96
CA LEU A 247 -1.00 11.12 -9.43
C LEU A 247 -1.99 10.32 -8.57
N TYR A 248 -1.68 9.06 -8.29
CA TYR A 248 -2.54 8.22 -7.46
C TYR A 248 -2.50 8.58 -5.98
N ASP A 249 -1.40 9.09 -5.46
CA ASP A 249 -1.34 9.70 -4.11
C ASP A 249 -2.33 10.88 -3.99
N ALA A 250 -2.38 11.74 -5.00
CA ALA A 250 -3.33 12.87 -5.05
C ALA A 250 -4.78 12.39 -5.18
N LEU A 251 -5.07 11.42 -6.06
CA LEU A 251 -6.40 10.84 -6.21
C LEU A 251 -6.88 10.16 -4.94
N TYR A 252 -6.02 9.39 -4.27
CA TYR A 252 -6.36 8.76 -3.00
C TYR A 252 -6.64 9.79 -1.91
N ARG A 253 -5.84 10.86 -1.86
CA ARG A 253 -6.06 11.96 -0.92
C ARG A 253 -7.41 12.64 -1.16
N TRP A 254 -7.74 12.93 -2.42
CA TRP A 254 -9.06 13.45 -2.80
C TRP A 254 -10.16 12.46 -2.41
N ALA A 255 -10.05 11.19 -2.77
CA ALA A 255 -11.05 10.17 -2.47
C ALA A 255 -11.32 10.00 -0.97
N ARG A 256 -10.32 10.25 -0.13
CA ARG A 256 -10.42 10.14 1.32
C ARG A 256 -10.94 11.41 2.00
N ASP A 257 -10.41 12.56 1.62
CA ASP A 257 -10.56 13.79 2.39
C ASP A 257 -11.14 14.98 1.59
N GLY A 258 -11.26 14.91 0.26
CA GLY A 258 -11.52 16.09 -0.59
C GLY A 258 -12.76 16.03 -1.49
N THR A 259 -13.61 15.03 -1.36
CA THR A 259 -14.75 14.84 -2.28
C THR A 259 -15.81 15.95 -2.21
N GLU A 260 -15.90 16.64 -1.09
CA GLU A 260 -16.82 17.77 -0.89
C GLU A 260 -16.19 19.12 -1.28
N GLU A 261 -14.88 19.15 -1.58
CA GLU A 261 -14.20 20.37 -1.96
C GLU A 261 -14.50 20.77 -3.43
N ARG A 262 -14.61 22.06 -3.65
CA ARG A 262 -14.82 22.66 -4.99
C ARG A 262 -13.67 23.62 -5.30
N HIS A 263 -13.72 24.28 -6.47
CA HIS A 263 -12.70 25.25 -6.91
C HIS A 263 -12.59 26.49 -6.01
N THR A 264 -13.59 26.74 -5.17
CA THR A 264 -13.57 27.83 -4.18
C THR A 264 -12.91 27.35 -2.89
N TRP A 265 -12.04 28.17 -2.30
CA TRP A 265 -11.43 27.89 -1.00
C TRP A 265 -12.50 27.60 0.05
N PRO A 266 -12.34 26.58 0.89
CA PRO A 266 -13.23 26.38 2.02
C PRO A 266 -13.16 27.61 2.94
N THR A 267 -14.31 28.14 3.33
CA THR A 267 -14.42 29.32 4.20
C THR A 267 -14.13 29.03 5.67
N GLY A 268 -13.65 27.82 6.01
CA GLY A 268 -13.29 27.37 7.34
C GLY A 268 -11.81 26.95 7.45
N LYS A 269 -11.17 27.20 8.61
CA LYS A 269 -9.84 26.67 8.90
C LYS A 269 -9.88 25.14 8.83
N PRO A 270 -8.89 24.48 8.23
CA PRO A 270 -8.81 23.02 8.30
C PRO A 270 -8.73 22.59 9.77
N SER A 271 -9.61 21.68 10.16
CA SER A 271 -9.69 21.06 11.49
C SER A 271 -8.52 20.09 11.73
#